data_acb013d0819445d77ab17b3ee1f4f5fa
#
_entry.id   acb013d0819445d77ab17b3ee1f4f5fa
#
_cell.length_a   1.000
_cell.length_b   1.000
_cell.length_c   1.000
_cell.angle_alpha   90.00
_cell.angle_beta   90.00
_cell.angle_gamma   90.00
#
_symmetry.space_group_name_H-M   'P 1'
#
loop_
_entity.id
_entity.type
_entity.pdbx_description
1 polymer ?
#
loop_
_entity_poly.entity_id
_entity_poly.type
_entity_poly.pdbx_seq_one_letter_code
_entity_poly.pdbx_strand_id
1 'polypeptide(L)'
;MTATPPAGSETGTAEPGGAPPPARRRALVILAAVALVAFLADLLTKHFALLGLSDGGPVKLLGGAVYLSLTRNSGAAWGIGGDHTWVFPLITTGVIVWIGWMAVRLRSLPWAVSLGLVLGGALGNLADRIFRAPGHFVGHVVDMISLFDPYGQVWPVFNLADSSLLCGVVLAVVLELTGRQRDGSRLGRDKAADAVPAGQRERA
;
A
#
# COMPACT_ATOMS: atom_id res chain seq x y z
N MET A 1 21.21 -30.31 -63.26
CA MET A 1 21.66 -30.40 -61.85
C MET A 1 21.83 -28.99 -61.37
N THR A 2 20.83 -28.43 -60.73
CA THR A 2 20.83 -27.09 -60.14
C THR A 2 20.74 -27.25 -58.63
N ALA A 3 21.82 -26.93 -57.92
CA ALA A 3 21.93 -27.02 -56.49
C ALA A 3 21.27 -25.78 -55.84
N THR A 4 20.31 -26.00 -54.95
CA THR A 4 19.68 -25.00 -54.07
C THR A 4 20.65 -24.68 -52.91
N PRO A 5 20.89 -23.41 -52.54
CA PRO A 5 21.69 -23.09 -51.36
C PRO A 5 20.87 -23.33 -50.08
N PRO A 6 21.54 -23.62 -48.95
CA PRO A 6 20.84 -23.85 -47.66
C PRO A 6 20.33 -22.52 -47.07
N ALA A 7 19.14 -22.58 -46.48
CA ALA A 7 18.50 -21.53 -45.71
C ALA A 7 19.36 -21.11 -44.51
N GLY A 8 19.67 -19.85 -44.40
CA GLY A 8 20.36 -19.26 -43.26
C GLY A 8 19.49 -19.33 -42.00
N SER A 9 20.06 -19.84 -40.93
CA SER A 9 19.49 -19.80 -39.59
C SER A 9 19.55 -18.34 -39.08
N GLU A 10 18.40 -17.66 -39.04
CA GLU A 10 18.27 -16.42 -38.30
C GLU A 10 18.34 -16.72 -36.80
N THR A 11 19.50 -16.46 -36.22
CA THR A 11 19.65 -16.38 -34.78
C THR A 11 18.93 -15.14 -34.31
N GLY A 12 17.71 -15.34 -33.77
CA GLY A 12 16.96 -14.29 -33.10
C GLY A 12 17.74 -13.81 -31.89
N THR A 13 18.39 -12.65 -32.04
CA THR A 13 18.94 -11.88 -30.92
C THR A 13 17.80 -11.42 -30.05
N ALA A 14 17.68 -11.98 -28.85
CA ALA A 14 16.76 -11.47 -27.82
C ALA A 14 17.12 -10.01 -27.52
N GLU A 15 16.24 -9.09 -27.86
CA GLU A 15 16.38 -7.68 -27.51
C GLU A 15 16.40 -7.52 -25.98
N PRO A 16 17.39 -6.79 -25.40
CA PRO A 16 17.44 -6.52 -23.99
C PRO A 16 16.27 -5.58 -23.62
N GLY A 17 15.45 -6.02 -22.70
CA GLY A 17 14.33 -5.41 -21.98
C GLY A 17 13.98 -3.96 -22.32
N GLY A 18 13.07 -3.76 -23.28
CA GLY A 18 12.50 -2.46 -23.59
C GLY A 18 11.86 -1.77 -22.38
N ALA A 19 11.92 -0.43 -22.32
CA ALA A 19 11.32 0.35 -21.25
C ALA A 19 9.83 -0.03 -21.04
N PRO A 20 9.35 -0.10 -19.81
CA PRO A 20 7.95 -0.49 -19.53
C PRO A 20 6.98 0.46 -20.22
N PRO A 21 5.82 -0.03 -20.71
CA PRO A 21 4.83 0.78 -21.37
C PRO A 21 4.46 2.03 -20.56
N PRO A 22 4.19 3.19 -21.16
CA PRO A 22 3.99 4.47 -20.47
C PRO A 22 2.93 4.43 -19.38
N ALA A 23 1.87 3.65 -19.52
CA ALA A 23 0.84 3.46 -18.50
C ALA A 23 1.39 2.78 -17.24
N ARG A 24 2.22 1.75 -17.36
CA ARG A 24 2.87 1.08 -16.23
C ARG A 24 3.83 2.01 -15.51
N ARG A 25 4.65 2.77 -16.24
CA ARG A 25 5.58 3.73 -15.63
C ARG A 25 4.84 4.78 -14.80
N ARG A 26 3.75 5.33 -15.32
CA ARG A 26 2.90 6.28 -14.59
C ARG A 26 2.32 5.67 -13.32
N ALA A 27 1.78 4.46 -13.39
CA ALA A 27 1.22 3.77 -12.23
C ALA A 27 2.28 3.51 -11.15
N LEU A 28 3.48 3.06 -11.52
CA LEU A 28 4.59 2.86 -10.58
C LEU A 28 5.07 4.16 -9.93
N VAL A 29 5.16 5.25 -10.71
CA VAL A 29 5.52 6.57 -10.17
C VAL A 29 4.47 7.05 -9.17
N ILE A 30 3.17 6.90 -9.47
CA ILE A 30 2.10 7.27 -8.54
C ILE A 30 2.12 6.41 -7.30
N LEU A 31 2.28 5.08 -7.42
CA LEU A 31 2.43 4.18 -6.29
C LEU A 31 3.57 4.65 -5.38
N ALA A 32 4.76 4.87 -5.94
CA ALA A 32 5.93 5.30 -5.19
C ALA A 32 5.73 6.67 -4.53
N ALA A 33 5.14 7.63 -5.25
CA ALA A 33 4.88 8.97 -4.72
C ALA A 33 3.87 8.94 -3.56
N VAL A 34 2.76 8.20 -3.72
CA VAL A 34 1.75 8.05 -2.66
C VAL A 34 2.34 7.33 -1.45
N ALA A 35 3.10 6.25 -1.66
CA ALA A 35 3.76 5.53 -0.58
C ALA A 35 4.76 6.43 0.17
N LEU A 36 5.56 7.20 -0.55
CA LEU A 36 6.53 8.13 0.05
C LEU A 36 5.82 9.22 0.86
N VAL A 37 4.77 9.83 0.32
CA VAL A 37 4.01 10.87 1.01
C VAL A 37 3.36 10.31 2.28
N ALA A 38 2.70 9.16 2.21
CA ALA A 38 2.07 8.52 3.36
C ALA A 38 3.12 8.14 4.43
N PHE A 39 4.24 7.57 4.04
CA PHE A 39 5.34 7.21 4.92
C PHE A 39 5.94 8.44 5.62
N LEU A 40 6.28 9.49 4.86
CA LEU A 40 6.88 10.71 5.44
C LEU A 40 5.89 11.45 6.34
N ALA A 41 4.62 11.53 5.96
CA ALA A 41 3.58 12.13 6.79
C ALA A 41 3.41 11.37 8.12
N ASP A 42 3.43 10.05 8.09
CA ASP A 42 3.39 9.22 9.30
C ASP A 42 4.62 9.46 10.19
N LEU A 43 5.82 9.44 9.64
CA LEU A 43 7.04 9.72 10.40
C LEU A 43 7.03 11.10 11.05
N LEU A 44 6.59 12.13 10.30
CA LEU A 44 6.51 13.51 10.79
C LEU A 44 5.47 13.64 11.91
N THR A 45 4.27 13.10 11.73
CA THR A 45 3.22 13.16 12.76
C THR A 45 3.64 12.43 14.03
N LYS A 46 4.28 11.27 13.93
CA LYS A 46 4.85 10.54 15.06
C LYS A 46 5.97 11.34 15.76
N HIS A 47 6.84 11.98 14.99
CA HIS A 47 7.90 12.84 15.54
C HIS A 47 7.31 13.99 16.36
N PHE A 48 6.33 14.73 15.80
CA PHE A 48 5.69 15.83 16.52
C PHE A 48 4.87 15.35 17.73
N ALA A 49 4.22 14.18 17.64
CA ALA A 49 3.52 13.60 18.78
C ALA A 49 4.50 13.28 19.93
N LEU A 50 5.66 12.73 19.63
CA LEU A 50 6.71 12.48 20.64
C LEU A 50 7.23 13.76 21.29
N LEU A 51 7.38 14.85 20.52
CA LEU A 51 7.83 16.13 21.06
C LEU A 51 6.75 16.85 21.87
N GLY A 52 5.52 16.81 21.44
CA GLY A 52 4.44 17.61 22.01
C GLY A 52 3.60 16.93 23.08
N LEU A 53 3.59 15.58 23.12
CA LEU A 53 2.70 14.82 24.00
C LEU A 53 3.45 13.99 25.07
N SER A 54 4.80 13.98 25.07
CA SER A 54 5.57 13.13 26.00
C SER A 54 5.41 13.56 27.46
N ASP A 55 5.33 14.84 27.72
CA ASP A 55 5.30 15.41 29.09
C ASP A 55 3.92 15.93 29.49
N GLY A 56 2.93 15.80 28.59
CA GLY A 56 1.56 16.30 28.76
C GLY A 56 0.51 15.20 28.81
N GLY A 57 -0.68 15.57 29.29
CA GLY A 57 -1.86 14.72 29.19
C GLY A 57 -2.49 14.78 27.78
N PRO A 58 -3.55 13.98 27.53
CA PRO A 58 -4.26 13.99 26.27
C PRO A 58 -4.82 15.38 25.92
N VAL A 59 -4.62 15.82 24.68
CA VAL A 59 -5.15 17.07 24.15
C VAL A 59 -6.52 16.80 23.53
N LYS A 60 -7.54 17.46 24.08
CA LYS A 60 -8.93 17.34 23.59
C LYS A 60 -9.13 18.23 22.37
N LEU A 61 -9.62 17.66 21.28
CA LEU A 61 -9.96 18.33 20.02
C LEU A 61 -11.42 18.10 19.64
N LEU A 62 -11.97 18.96 18.79
CA LEU A 62 -13.33 18.85 18.23
C LEU A 62 -14.41 18.53 19.27
N GLY A 63 -14.37 19.21 20.42
CA GLY A 63 -15.35 18.98 21.49
C GLY A 63 -15.26 17.63 22.21
N GLY A 64 -14.21 16.83 21.93
CA GLY A 64 -14.03 15.48 22.49
C GLY A 64 -14.33 14.34 21.52
N ALA A 65 -14.58 14.64 20.26
CA ALA A 65 -14.68 13.62 19.22
C ALA A 65 -13.29 13.05 18.86
N VAL A 66 -12.22 13.83 19.03
CA VAL A 66 -10.83 13.42 18.80
C VAL A 66 -9.97 13.86 19.97
N TYR A 67 -9.03 13.03 20.36
CA TYR A 67 -7.98 13.34 21.32
C TYR A 67 -6.61 13.02 20.69
N LEU A 68 -5.60 13.84 21.02
CA LEU A 68 -4.21 13.47 20.79
C LEU A 68 -3.66 12.89 22.09
N SER A 69 -3.32 11.61 22.08
CA SER A 69 -2.92 10.85 23.26
C SER A 69 -1.78 9.91 22.89
N LEU A 70 -0.59 10.14 23.44
CA LEU A 70 0.59 9.35 23.11
C LEU A 70 0.52 7.94 23.71
N THR A 71 0.60 6.94 22.84
CA THR A 71 0.65 5.53 23.22
C THR A 71 1.83 4.84 22.50
N ARG A 72 2.49 3.90 23.18
CA ARG A 72 3.54 3.04 22.63
C ARG A 72 3.02 1.62 22.52
N ASN A 73 2.62 1.23 21.31
CA ASN A 73 1.94 -0.02 21.02
C ASN A 73 2.95 -1.15 20.74
N SER A 74 3.06 -2.12 21.64
CA SER A 74 3.91 -3.30 21.49
C SER A 74 3.27 -4.42 20.66
N GLY A 75 1.91 -4.43 20.51
CA GLY A 75 1.15 -5.46 19.83
C GLY A 75 0.36 -4.94 18.63
N ALA A 76 -0.79 -5.57 18.40
CA ALA A 76 -1.83 -5.06 17.53
C ALA A 76 -2.88 -4.28 18.33
N ALA A 77 -3.95 -3.82 17.65
CA ALA A 77 -5.10 -3.22 18.30
C ALA A 77 -5.60 -4.13 19.45
N TRP A 78 -6.06 -3.51 20.54
CA TRP A 78 -6.56 -4.21 21.74
C TRP A 78 -5.48 -4.99 22.54
N GLY A 79 -4.18 -4.70 22.33
CA GLY A 79 -3.07 -5.35 23.04
C GLY A 79 -2.81 -6.80 22.63
N ILE A 80 -3.40 -7.28 21.54
CA ILE A 80 -3.23 -8.66 21.07
C ILE A 80 -1.79 -8.85 20.61
N GLY A 81 -1.13 -9.93 21.06
CA GLY A 81 0.20 -10.34 20.60
C GLY A 81 1.37 -9.58 21.23
N GLY A 82 1.18 -8.90 22.37
CA GLY A 82 2.24 -8.17 23.06
C GLY A 82 3.51 -9.00 23.35
N ASP A 83 3.37 -10.28 23.64
CA ASP A 83 4.49 -11.22 23.89
C ASP A 83 5.19 -11.70 22.61
N HIS A 84 4.56 -11.49 21.43
CA HIS A 84 5.08 -11.94 20.13
C HIS A 84 5.25 -10.77 19.15
N THR A 85 5.76 -9.67 19.63
CA THR A 85 5.93 -8.41 18.85
C THR A 85 6.68 -8.59 17.52
N TRP A 86 7.60 -9.55 17.43
CA TRP A 86 8.37 -9.88 16.24
C TRP A 86 7.53 -10.40 15.05
N VAL A 87 6.32 -10.90 15.31
CA VAL A 87 5.40 -11.41 14.27
C VAL A 87 4.94 -10.27 13.34
N PHE A 88 4.73 -9.07 13.90
CA PHE A 88 4.22 -7.94 13.13
C PHE A 88 5.18 -7.47 12.04
N PRO A 89 6.49 -7.26 12.28
CA PRO A 89 7.44 -6.99 11.20
C PRO A 89 7.46 -8.06 10.12
N LEU A 90 7.33 -9.33 10.48
CA LEU A 90 7.30 -10.44 9.53
C LEU A 90 6.07 -10.36 8.60
N ILE A 91 4.88 -10.18 9.18
CA ILE A 91 3.63 -10.01 8.41
C ILE A 91 3.73 -8.77 7.51
N THR A 92 4.19 -7.66 8.05
CA THR A 92 4.32 -6.41 7.30
C THR A 92 5.30 -6.55 6.13
N THR A 93 6.43 -7.23 6.35
CA THR A 93 7.38 -7.54 5.29
C THR A 93 6.74 -8.41 4.20
N GLY A 94 5.94 -9.41 4.58
CA GLY A 94 5.17 -10.23 3.64
C GLY A 94 4.22 -9.39 2.79
N VAL A 95 3.52 -8.42 3.38
CA VAL A 95 2.63 -7.49 2.67
C VAL A 95 3.43 -6.63 1.69
N ILE A 96 4.59 -6.10 2.09
CA ILE A 96 5.45 -5.28 1.22
C ILE A 96 5.92 -6.09 0.00
N VAL A 97 6.37 -7.32 0.21
CA VAL A 97 6.78 -8.23 -0.87
C VAL A 97 5.61 -8.53 -1.81
N TRP A 98 4.43 -8.80 -1.25
CA TRP A 98 3.22 -9.06 -2.03
C TRP A 98 2.81 -7.86 -2.88
N ILE A 99 2.89 -6.62 -2.34
CA ILE A 99 2.65 -5.39 -3.11
C ILE A 99 3.67 -5.25 -4.24
N GLY A 100 4.94 -5.53 -3.98
CA GLY A 100 5.99 -5.55 -5.00
C GLY A 100 5.67 -6.51 -6.15
N TRP A 101 5.19 -7.72 -5.83
CA TRP A 101 4.73 -8.68 -6.83
C TRP A 101 3.52 -8.18 -7.62
N MET A 102 2.54 -7.60 -6.96
CA MET A 102 1.37 -7.00 -7.63
C MET A 102 1.76 -5.84 -8.56
N ALA A 103 2.76 -5.05 -8.20
CA ALA A 103 3.23 -3.90 -8.96
C ALA A 103 3.82 -4.28 -10.33
N VAL A 104 4.26 -5.52 -10.53
CA VAL A 104 4.80 -6.01 -11.81
C VAL A 104 3.79 -5.84 -12.96
N ARG A 105 2.51 -6.06 -12.70
CA ARG A 105 1.43 -5.96 -13.70
C ARG A 105 0.57 -4.70 -13.56
N LEU A 106 0.97 -3.76 -12.71
CA LEU A 106 0.20 -2.57 -12.39
C LEU A 106 0.20 -1.56 -13.54
N ARG A 107 -1.00 -1.18 -14.01
CA ARG A 107 -1.23 -0.12 -15.01
C ARG A 107 -2.36 0.82 -14.59
N SER A 108 -3.22 0.40 -13.67
CA SER A 108 -4.37 1.16 -13.15
C SER A 108 -3.91 2.20 -12.14
N LEU A 109 -4.24 3.48 -12.37
CA LEU A 109 -3.90 4.57 -11.45
C LEU A 109 -4.65 4.47 -10.10
N PRO A 110 -5.96 4.16 -10.04
CA PRO A 110 -6.64 3.95 -8.76
C PRO A 110 -6.01 2.82 -7.93
N TRP A 111 -5.60 1.71 -8.56
CA TRP A 111 -4.87 0.65 -7.88
C TRP A 111 -3.48 1.10 -7.41
N ALA A 112 -2.80 1.97 -8.17
CA ALA A 112 -1.53 2.54 -7.76
C ALA A 112 -1.67 3.39 -6.48
N VAL A 113 -2.74 4.19 -6.37
CA VAL A 113 -3.04 4.95 -5.15
C VAL A 113 -3.34 4.02 -3.98
N SER A 114 -4.22 3.04 -4.17
CA SER A 114 -4.56 2.05 -3.13
C SER A 114 -3.32 1.34 -2.59
N LEU A 115 -2.53 0.72 -3.48
CA LEU A 115 -1.31 0.00 -3.10
C LEU A 115 -0.24 0.92 -2.52
N GLY A 116 -0.16 2.17 -3.00
CA GLY A 116 0.73 3.19 -2.45
C GLY A 116 0.40 3.56 -1.00
N LEU A 117 -0.89 3.73 -0.69
CA LEU A 117 -1.35 3.99 0.68
C LEU A 117 -1.03 2.81 1.61
N VAL A 118 -1.32 1.57 1.16
CA VAL A 118 -1.00 0.36 1.94
C VAL A 118 0.51 0.24 2.15
N LEU A 119 1.32 0.46 1.11
CA LEU A 119 2.76 0.38 1.20
C LEU A 119 3.34 1.44 2.14
N GLY A 120 2.89 2.70 2.03
CA GLY A 120 3.38 3.80 2.86
C GLY A 120 3.04 3.60 4.33
N GLY A 121 1.81 3.19 4.66
CA GLY A 121 1.41 2.86 6.02
C GLY A 121 2.16 1.65 6.58
N ALA A 122 2.33 0.58 5.78
CA ALA A 122 3.11 -0.59 6.16
C ALA A 122 4.56 -0.21 6.49
N LEU A 123 5.21 0.61 5.65
CA LEU A 123 6.57 1.09 5.88
C LEU A 123 6.68 1.97 7.13
N GLY A 124 5.67 2.82 7.41
CA GLY A 124 5.63 3.67 8.61
C GLY A 124 5.64 2.86 9.91
N ASN A 125 4.74 1.89 10.03
CA ASN A 125 4.69 1.03 11.20
C ASN A 125 5.89 0.06 11.26
N LEU A 126 6.41 -0.40 10.13
CA LEU A 126 7.61 -1.23 10.09
C LEU A 126 8.85 -0.45 10.55
N ALA A 127 8.98 0.82 10.16
CA ALA A 127 10.09 1.67 10.59
C ALA A 127 10.11 1.80 12.13
N ASP A 128 8.95 2.01 12.77
CA ASP A 128 8.87 2.03 14.24
C ASP A 128 9.32 0.69 14.84
N ARG A 129 8.88 -0.44 14.29
CA ARG A 129 9.24 -1.78 14.77
C ARG A 129 10.73 -2.06 14.66
N ILE A 130 11.40 -1.54 13.62
CA ILE A 130 12.83 -1.77 13.40
C ILE A 130 13.68 -0.81 14.22
N PHE A 131 13.31 0.48 14.31
CA PHE A 131 14.23 1.53 14.77
C PHE A 131 13.92 2.10 16.15
N ARG A 132 12.73 1.82 16.74
CA ARG A 132 12.37 2.35 18.06
C ARG A 132 12.66 1.36 19.20
N ALA A 133 12.65 1.88 20.43
CA ALA A 133 12.72 1.08 21.64
C ALA A 133 11.56 0.08 21.75
N PRO A 134 11.76 -1.07 22.40
CA PRO A 134 12.95 -1.47 23.17
C PRO A 134 14.12 -2.03 22.34
N GLY A 135 13.95 -2.33 21.06
CA GLY A 135 15.02 -2.86 20.24
C GLY A 135 14.61 -3.18 18.81
N HIS A 136 15.56 -3.60 17.99
CA HIS A 136 15.31 -3.91 16.58
C HIS A 136 14.29 -5.04 16.43
N PHE A 137 13.32 -4.85 15.51
CA PHE A 137 12.23 -5.77 15.18
C PHE A 137 11.19 -6.03 16.29
N VAL A 138 11.38 -5.46 17.47
CA VAL A 138 10.46 -5.50 18.62
C VAL A 138 10.07 -4.09 19.10
N GLY A 139 10.47 -3.07 18.35
CA GLY A 139 10.14 -1.68 18.64
C GLY A 139 8.63 -1.44 18.74
N HIS A 140 8.25 -0.49 19.59
CA HIS A 140 6.85 -0.12 19.76
C HIS A 140 6.44 0.92 18.72
N VAL A 141 5.26 0.72 18.13
CA VAL A 141 4.65 1.70 17.23
C VAL A 141 4.16 2.90 18.05
N VAL A 142 4.38 4.11 17.53
CA VAL A 142 3.87 5.34 18.14
C VAL A 142 2.47 5.61 17.61
N ASP A 143 1.49 5.55 18.50
CA ASP A 143 0.09 5.89 18.23
C ASP A 143 -0.28 7.18 18.95
N MET A 144 -1.11 8.03 18.33
CA MET A 144 -1.42 9.34 18.89
C MET A 144 -2.85 9.83 18.68
N ILE A 145 -3.66 9.17 17.88
CA ILE A 145 -5.04 9.60 17.58
C ILE A 145 -6.00 8.68 18.32
N SER A 146 -6.82 9.25 19.21
CA SER A 146 -7.88 8.53 19.92
C SER A 146 -9.25 9.15 19.63
N LEU A 147 -10.26 8.32 19.41
CA LEU A 147 -11.62 8.74 19.07
C LEU A 147 -12.54 8.57 20.29
N PHE A 148 -13.29 9.63 20.61
CA PHE A 148 -14.35 9.70 21.61
C PHE A 148 -13.93 9.55 23.07
N ASP A 149 -12.72 9.10 23.36
CA ASP A 149 -12.11 9.06 24.68
C ASP A 149 -10.57 9.22 24.58
N PRO A 150 -9.88 9.67 25.65
CA PRO A 150 -8.44 9.96 25.57
C PRO A 150 -7.53 8.73 25.65
N TYR A 151 -8.04 7.55 26.00
CA TYR A 151 -7.22 6.37 26.34
C TYR A 151 -7.51 5.13 25.49
N GLY A 152 -8.23 5.29 24.38
CA GLY A 152 -8.49 4.21 23.42
C GLY A 152 -9.49 3.17 23.91
N GLN A 153 -10.39 3.53 24.84
CA GLN A 153 -11.38 2.59 25.40
C GLN A 153 -12.55 2.34 24.45
N VAL A 154 -12.94 3.36 23.67
CA VAL A 154 -14.01 3.25 22.66
C VAL A 154 -13.44 2.72 21.35
N TRP A 155 -12.32 3.25 20.92
CA TRP A 155 -11.59 2.83 19.74
C TRP A 155 -10.08 2.85 20.04
N PRO A 156 -9.31 1.83 19.66
CA PRO A 156 -7.87 1.80 19.92
C PRO A 156 -7.20 3.08 19.43
N VAL A 157 -6.20 3.56 20.17
CA VAL A 157 -5.36 4.67 19.71
C VAL A 157 -4.61 4.22 18.46
N PHE A 158 -4.55 5.06 17.45
CA PHE A 158 -3.97 4.75 16.15
C PHE A 158 -3.13 5.91 15.61
N ASN A 159 -2.51 5.72 14.47
CA ASN A 159 -1.63 6.69 13.82
C ASN A 159 -2.00 6.91 12.34
N LEU A 160 -1.22 7.72 11.64
CA LEU A 160 -1.47 8.03 10.24
C LEU A 160 -1.15 6.85 9.31
N ALA A 161 -0.19 5.98 9.68
CA ALA A 161 0.07 4.75 8.94
C ALA A 161 -1.14 3.82 8.95
N ASP A 162 -1.82 3.65 10.10
CA ASP A 162 -3.04 2.84 10.22
C ASP A 162 -4.17 3.41 9.38
N SER A 163 -4.34 4.74 9.39
CA SER A 163 -5.31 5.44 8.54
C SER A 163 -5.02 5.21 7.06
N SER A 164 -3.75 5.28 6.65
CA SER A 164 -3.31 5.03 5.27
C SER A 164 -3.56 3.58 4.86
N LEU A 165 -3.24 2.61 5.73
CA LEU A 165 -3.53 1.20 5.52
C LEU A 165 -5.02 0.96 5.33
N LEU A 166 -5.85 1.48 6.22
CA LEU A 166 -7.30 1.33 6.15
C LEU A 166 -7.88 1.94 4.86
N CYS A 167 -7.52 3.18 4.54
CA CYS A 167 -7.97 3.85 3.32
C CYS A 167 -7.52 3.08 2.06
N GLY A 168 -6.28 2.61 2.04
CA GLY A 168 -5.75 1.82 0.94
C GLY A 168 -6.49 0.50 0.74
N VAL A 169 -6.76 -0.23 1.82
CA VAL A 169 -7.50 -1.50 1.78
C VAL A 169 -8.96 -1.27 1.37
N VAL A 170 -9.64 -0.28 1.94
CA VAL A 170 -11.02 0.07 1.56
C VAL A 170 -11.09 0.42 0.07
N LEU A 171 -10.14 1.21 -0.43
CA LEU A 171 -10.08 1.54 -1.85
C LEU A 171 -9.84 0.28 -2.70
N ALA A 172 -8.96 -0.65 -2.30
CA ALA A 172 -8.75 -1.92 -3.00
C ALA A 172 -10.04 -2.73 -3.10
N VAL A 173 -10.77 -2.85 -1.99
CA VAL A 173 -12.06 -3.56 -1.94
C VAL A 173 -13.08 -2.92 -2.89
N VAL A 174 -13.21 -1.59 -2.87
CA VAL A 174 -14.11 -0.86 -3.78
C VAL A 174 -13.73 -1.08 -5.24
N LEU A 175 -12.44 -1.06 -5.57
CA LEU A 175 -11.96 -1.32 -6.94
C LEU A 175 -12.27 -2.74 -7.39
N GLU A 176 -12.08 -3.74 -6.52
CA GLU A 176 -12.40 -5.14 -6.80
C GLU A 176 -13.92 -5.32 -7.00
N LEU A 177 -14.75 -4.81 -6.10
CA LEU A 177 -16.22 -4.89 -6.19
C LEU A 177 -16.77 -4.16 -7.41
N THR A 178 -16.11 -3.11 -7.88
CA THR A 178 -16.50 -2.37 -9.11
C THR A 178 -15.91 -2.97 -10.40
N GLY A 179 -15.26 -4.13 -10.31
CA GLY A 179 -14.67 -4.85 -11.45
C GLY A 179 -13.48 -4.15 -12.10
N ARG A 180 -12.86 -3.19 -11.43
CA ARG A 180 -11.65 -2.50 -11.93
C ARG A 180 -10.41 -3.33 -11.66
N GLN A 181 -9.74 -3.80 -12.71
CA GLN A 181 -8.56 -4.62 -12.60
C GLN A 181 -7.27 -3.80 -12.49
N ARG A 182 -6.21 -4.44 -11.99
CA ARG A 182 -4.88 -3.82 -11.79
C ARG A 182 -4.17 -3.47 -13.10
N ASP A 183 -4.45 -4.20 -14.16
CA ASP A 183 -3.93 -3.96 -15.51
C ASP A 183 -4.65 -2.83 -16.26
N GLY A 184 -5.72 -2.27 -15.67
CA GLY A 184 -6.54 -1.21 -16.23
C GLY A 184 -7.79 -1.69 -16.96
N SER A 185 -8.01 -3.00 -17.09
CA SER A 185 -9.21 -3.58 -17.66
C SER A 185 -10.41 -3.47 -16.72
N ARG A 186 -11.62 -3.71 -17.23
CA ARG A 186 -12.85 -3.80 -16.44
C ARG A 186 -13.60 -5.11 -16.75
N LEU A 187 -13.83 -5.90 -15.71
CA LEU A 187 -14.71 -7.07 -15.79
C LEU A 187 -16.10 -6.65 -16.28
N GLY A 188 -16.55 -7.24 -17.37
CA GLY A 188 -17.86 -6.94 -17.98
C GLY A 188 -17.81 -6.10 -19.25
N ARG A 189 -16.89 -5.17 -19.40
CA ARG A 189 -16.73 -4.38 -20.63
C ARG A 189 -16.03 -5.19 -21.72
N ASP A 190 -15.02 -5.95 -21.33
CA ASP A 190 -14.25 -6.81 -22.24
C ASP A 190 -15.09 -8.02 -22.70
N LYS A 191 -15.92 -8.60 -21.81
CA LYS A 191 -16.89 -9.64 -22.21
C LYS A 191 -17.94 -9.16 -23.22
N ALA A 192 -18.39 -7.91 -23.13
CA ALA A 192 -19.32 -7.32 -24.08
C ALA A 192 -18.66 -7.04 -25.44
N ALA A 193 -17.37 -6.65 -25.45
CA ALA A 193 -16.60 -6.43 -26.67
C ALA A 193 -16.30 -7.75 -27.41
N ASP A 194 -16.05 -8.83 -26.67
CA ASP A 194 -15.82 -10.17 -27.25
C ASP A 194 -17.12 -10.86 -27.73
N ALA A 195 -18.27 -10.45 -27.21
CA ALA A 195 -19.57 -10.97 -27.63
C ALA A 195 -20.08 -10.37 -28.95
N VAL A 196 -19.45 -9.30 -29.49
CA VAL A 196 -19.84 -8.73 -30.80
C VAL A 196 -19.23 -9.56 -31.92
N PRO A 197 -20.07 -10.20 -32.81
CA PRO A 197 -19.60 -11.02 -33.91
C PRO A 197 -18.65 -10.25 -34.83
N ALA A 198 -17.60 -10.92 -35.33
CA ALA A 198 -16.52 -10.31 -36.13
C ALA A 198 -17.07 -9.52 -37.36
N GLY A 199 -18.19 -9.87 -37.91
CA GLY A 199 -18.81 -9.17 -39.07
C GLY A 199 -19.48 -7.82 -38.76
N GLN A 200 -19.60 -7.42 -37.46
CA GLN A 200 -20.11 -6.10 -37.08
C GLN A 200 -19.01 -5.11 -36.68
N ARG A 201 -17.79 -5.58 -36.52
CA ARG A 201 -16.63 -4.74 -36.14
C ARG A 201 -16.07 -3.91 -37.30
N GLU A 202 -16.38 -4.30 -38.55
CA GLU A 202 -15.91 -3.58 -39.77
C GLU A 202 -16.88 -2.47 -40.24
N ARG A 203 -18.01 -2.27 -39.60
CA ARG A 203 -19.03 -1.30 -40.00
C ARG A 203 -19.23 -0.12 -39.01
N ALA A 204 -18.46 -0.04 -37.95
CA ALA A 204 -18.46 1.02 -36.96
C ALA A 204 -17.11 1.79 -36.96
#